data_b2696d959a1e59ade77555e1184fc096
#
_entry.id   b2696d959a1e59ade77555e1184fc096
#
_cell.length_a   1.000
_cell.length_b   1.000
_cell.length_c   1.000
_cell.angle_alpha   90.00
_cell.angle_beta   90.00
_cell.angle_gamma   90.00
#
_symmetry.space_group_name_H-M   'P 1'
#
loop_
_entity.id
_entity.type
_entity.pdbx_description
1 polymer ?
#
loop_
_entity_poly.entity_id
_entity_poly.type
_entity_poly.pdbx_seq_one_letter_code
_entity_poly.pdbx_strand_id
1 'polypeptide(L)'
;MAEKKNQLLKITALLYAIIAFLYGLNYLFFPELQIKMSGTEPIHPAWIRWFGGAMIALGYGSFRIFRNPAKQGIFVTTLCLGTLLVGLGLLYDPIFNWDSSFNLLEQVIPAIVMIIISFLFWISLRKSKEILW
;
A
#
# COMPACT_ATOMS: atom_id res chain seq x y z
N MET A 1 -28.42 -3.67 7.73
CA MET A 1 -27.89 -4.10 6.42
C MET A 1 -26.74 -3.22 5.91
N ALA A 2 -26.82 -1.90 6.01
CA ALA A 2 -25.75 -0.98 5.61
C ALA A 2 -24.42 -1.22 6.35
N GLU A 3 -24.45 -1.58 7.61
CA GLU A 3 -23.26 -1.80 8.43
C GLU A 3 -22.40 -2.98 7.94
N LYS A 4 -23.01 -4.10 7.52
CA LYS A 4 -22.28 -5.24 6.93
C LYS A 4 -21.66 -4.92 5.56
N LYS A 5 -22.30 -4.06 4.76
CA LYS A 5 -21.78 -3.66 3.45
C LYS A 5 -20.45 -2.87 3.55
N ASN A 6 -20.26 -2.11 4.64
CA ASN A 6 -19.08 -1.27 4.84
C ASN A 6 -17.96 -1.95 5.62
N GLN A 7 -18.22 -3.13 6.18
CA GLN A 7 -17.23 -3.83 7.01
C GLN A 7 -15.98 -4.20 6.19
N LEU A 8 -16.16 -4.67 4.96
CA LEU A 8 -15.04 -4.99 4.08
C LEU A 8 -14.17 -3.75 3.81
N LEU A 9 -14.78 -2.61 3.49
CA LEU A 9 -14.06 -1.35 3.26
C LEU A 9 -13.27 -0.93 4.50
N LYS A 10 -13.90 -0.98 5.67
CA LYS A 10 -13.24 -0.62 6.94
C LYS A 10 -12.06 -1.54 7.25
N ILE A 11 -12.24 -2.86 7.09
CA ILE A 11 -11.16 -3.84 7.33
C ILE A 11 -10.02 -3.62 6.35
N THR A 12 -10.31 -3.45 5.05
CA THR A 12 -9.28 -3.20 4.03
C THR A 12 -8.52 -1.91 4.31
N ALA A 13 -9.24 -0.84 4.66
CA ALA A 13 -8.63 0.44 4.99
C ALA A 13 -7.74 0.35 6.25
N LEU A 14 -8.18 -0.35 7.28
CA LEU A 14 -7.38 -0.57 8.49
C LEU A 14 -6.13 -1.39 8.19
N LEU A 15 -6.27 -2.48 7.41
CA LEU A 15 -5.16 -3.34 7.02
C LEU A 15 -4.10 -2.55 6.24
N TYR A 16 -4.53 -1.78 5.25
CA TYR A 16 -3.61 -0.92 4.50
C TYR A 16 -2.97 0.15 5.40
N ALA A 17 -3.71 0.78 6.31
CA ALA A 17 -3.17 1.75 7.24
C ALA A 17 -2.04 1.16 8.09
N ILE A 18 -2.24 -0.04 8.66
CA ILE A 18 -1.23 -0.74 9.46
C ILE A 18 0.03 -1.00 8.62
N ILE A 19 -0.14 -1.56 7.42
CA ILE A 19 0.99 -1.85 6.53
C ILE A 19 1.73 -0.56 6.16
N ALA A 20 1.00 0.48 5.76
CA ALA A 20 1.58 1.76 5.37
C ALA A 20 2.33 2.45 6.53
N PHE A 21 1.83 2.37 7.75
CA PHE A 21 2.54 2.88 8.93
C PHE A 21 3.81 2.08 9.23
N LEU A 22 3.74 0.75 9.21
CA LEU A 22 4.91 -0.10 9.49
C LEU A 22 6.03 0.14 8.47
N TYR A 23 5.71 0.08 7.18
CA TYR A 23 6.70 0.36 6.13
C TYR A 23 7.14 1.82 6.14
N GLY A 24 6.21 2.76 6.32
CA GLY A 24 6.53 4.18 6.34
C GLY A 24 7.47 4.56 7.48
N LEU A 25 7.27 4.04 8.68
CA LEU A 25 8.18 4.25 9.81
C LEU A 25 9.54 3.60 9.56
N ASN A 26 9.55 2.36 9.03
CA ASN A 26 10.79 1.68 8.70
C ASN A 26 11.61 2.47 7.66
N TYR A 27 10.98 2.93 6.60
CA TYR A 27 11.64 3.72 5.55
C TYR A 27 12.11 5.09 6.03
N LEU A 28 11.37 5.72 6.95
CA LEU A 28 11.73 7.03 7.46
C LEU A 28 12.93 6.95 8.42
N PHE A 29 12.92 5.98 9.35
CA PHE A 29 13.90 5.89 10.42
C PHE A 29 15.08 4.94 10.12
N PHE A 30 14.84 3.90 9.32
CA PHE A 30 15.82 2.85 9.04
C PHE A 30 16.04 2.59 7.54
N PRO A 31 16.21 3.64 6.69
CA PRO A 31 16.33 3.47 5.24
C PRO A 31 17.52 2.63 4.83
N GLU A 32 18.64 2.72 5.55
CA GLU A 32 19.87 1.97 5.27
C GLU A 32 19.64 0.45 5.50
N LEU A 33 18.84 0.09 6.50
CA LEU A 33 18.47 -1.30 6.74
C LEU A 33 17.64 -1.84 5.55
N GLN A 34 16.69 -1.05 5.07
CA GLN A 34 15.86 -1.43 3.94
C GLN A 34 16.67 -1.62 2.66
N ILE A 35 17.62 -0.71 2.37
CA ILE A 35 18.52 -0.83 1.21
C ILE A 35 19.32 -2.14 1.29
N LYS A 36 19.87 -2.44 2.48
CA LYS A 36 20.66 -3.65 2.70
C LYS A 36 19.80 -4.92 2.53
N MET A 37 18.57 -4.92 3.01
CA MET A 37 17.66 -6.07 2.93
C MET A 37 17.17 -6.33 1.50
N SER A 38 16.94 -5.28 0.72
CA SER A 38 16.47 -5.40 -0.66
C SER A 38 17.56 -5.89 -1.63
N GLY A 39 18.83 -5.80 -1.25
CA GLY A 39 19.94 -6.20 -2.10
C GLY A 39 20.16 -5.29 -3.31
N THR A 40 19.50 -4.13 -3.36
CA THR A 40 19.66 -3.15 -4.43
C THR A 40 20.94 -2.34 -4.26
N GLU A 41 21.50 -1.87 -5.38
CA GLU A 41 22.62 -0.94 -5.40
C GLU A 41 22.34 0.29 -4.51
N PRO A 42 23.38 0.97 -3.99
CA PRO A 42 23.20 2.04 -3.02
C PRO A 42 22.35 3.17 -3.57
N ILE A 43 21.08 3.12 -3.27
CA ILE A 43 20.16 4.24 -3.47
C ILE A 43 20.38 5.23 -2.33
N HIS A 44 20.39 6.53 -2.66
CA HIS A 44 20.56 7.54 -1.62
C HIS A 44 19.39 7.45 -0.60
N PRO A 45 19.66 7.32 0.70
CA PRO A 45 18.64 7.08 1.71
C PRO A 45 17.50 8.13 1.74
N ALA A 46 17.77 9.33 1.24
CA ALA A 46 16.77 10.40 1.15
C ALA A 46 15.53 10.01 0.34
N TRP A 47 15.69 9.23 -0.73
CA TRP A 47 14.56 8.77 -1.55
C TRP A 47 13.65 7.81 -0.78
N ILE A 48 14.25 6.92 0.01
CA ILE A 48 13.48 5.98 0.84
C ILE A 48 12.77 6.74 1.96
N ARG A 49 13.42 7.71 2.60
CA ARG A 49 12.78 8.57 3.62
C ARG A 49 11.61 9.36 3.07
N TRP A 50 11.77 9.94 1.88
CA TRP A 50 10.68 10.65 1.21
C TRP A 50 9.47 9.72 0.96
N PHE A 51 9.72 8.52 0.44
CA PHE A 51 8.67 7.53 0.23
C PHE A 51 8.04 7.08 1.56
N GLY A 52 8.83 6.92 2.61
CA GLY A 52 8.32 6.64 3.96
C GLY A 52 7.33 7.70 4.47
N GLY A 53 7.65 8.98 4.28
CA GLY A 53 6.75 10.08 4.59
C GLY A 53 5.44 10.01 3.82
N ALA A 54 5.49 9.72 2.51
CA ALA A 54 4.31 9.54 1.67
C ALA A 54 3.44 8.36 2.15
N MET A 55 4.06 7.25 2.52
CA MET A 55 3.34 6.09 3.06
C MET A 55 2.63 6.39 4.38
N ILE A 56 3.25 7.14 5.29
CA ILE A 56 2.60 7.56 6.54
C ILE A 56 1.37 8.41 6.25
N ALA A 57 1.47 9.36 5.31
CA ALA A 57 0.33 10.21 4.93
C ALA A 57 -0.83 9.39 4.34
N LEU A 58 -0.53 8.44 3.43
CA LEU A 58 -1.53 7.54 2.86
C LEU A 58 -2.14 6.61 3.93
N GLY A 59 -1.31 6.11 4.85
CA GLY A 59 -1.75 5.32 6.00
C GLY A 59 -2.72 6.09 6.89
N TYR A 60 -2.42 7.34 7.20
CA TYR A 60 -3.31 8.21 7.96
C TYR A 60 -4.64 8.43 7.25
N GLY A 61 -4.61 8.75 5.94
CA GLY A 61 -5.84 8.88 5.15
C GLY A 61 -6.67 7.61 5.14
N SER A 62 -6.04 6.45 5.03
CA SER A 62 -6.72 5.16 5.09
C SER A 62 -7.31 4.88 6.49
N PHE A 63 -6.62 5.24 7.55
CA PHE A 63 -7.17 5.16 8.90
C PHE A 63 -8.41 6.06 9.08
N ARG A 64 -8.43 7.24 8.43
CA ARG A 64 -9.62 8.10 8.39
C ARG A 64 -10.81 7.42 7.70
N ILE A 65 -10.59 6.66 6.61
CA ILE A 65 -11.64 5.86 5.97
C ILE A 65 -12.18 4.80 6.94
N PHE A 66 -11.30 4.11 7.66
CA PHE A 66 -11.73 3.14 8.68
C PHE A 66 -12.65 3.78 9.73
N ARG A 67 -12.31 4.99 10.20
CA ARG A 67 -13.12 5.73 11.19
C ARG A 67 -14.42 6.24 10.61
N ASN A 68 -14.37 6.84 9.42
CA ASN A 68 -15.53 7.41 8.75
C ASN A 68 -15.40 7.25 7.22
N PRO A 69 -16.04 6.25 6.63
CA PRO A 69 -15.97 6.00 5.19
C PRO A 69 -16.83 6.94 4.34
N ALA A 70 -17.71 7.74 4.96
CA ALA A 70 -18.65 8.58 4.22
C ALA A 70 -17.92 9.61 3.34
N LYS A 71 -18.35 9.72 2.08
CA LYS A 71 -17.81 10.68 1.08
C LYS A 71 -16.31 10.56 0.82
N GLN A 72 -15.74 9.37 0.98
CA GLN A 72 -14.31 9.09 0.76
C GLN A 72 -14.03 8.38 -0.58
N GLY A 73 -14.98 8.35 -1.50
CA GLY A 73 -14.90 7.59 -2.75
C GLY A 73 -13.65 7.90 -3.59
N ILE A 74 -13.32 9.18 -3.75
CA ILE A 74 -12.13 9.62 -4.49
C ILE A 74 -10.86 9.03 -3.84
N PHE A 75 -10.73 9.14 -2.53
CA PHE A 75 -9.53 8.67 -1.85
C PHE A 75 -9.41 7.14 -1.86
N VAL A 76 -10.54 6.41 -1.72
CA VAL A 76 -10.56 4.95 -1.87
C VAL A 76 -10.17 4.53 -3.28
N THR A 77 -10.62 5.27 -4.31
CA THR A 77 -10.21 5.04 -5.71
C THR A 77 -8.71 5.26 -5.90
N THR A 78 -8.18 6.32 -5.30
CA THR A 78 -6.73 6.63 -5.34
C THR A 78 -5.92 5.51 -4.67
N LEU A 79 -6.36 5.01 -3.51
CA LEU A 79 -5.70 3.88 -2.85
C LEU A 79 -5.78 2.59 -3.69
N CYS A 80 -6.92 2.32 -4.31
CA CYS A 80 -7.10 1.17 -5.19
C CYS A 80 -6.10 1.19 -6.36
N LEU A 81 -6.03 2.31 -7.07
CA LEU A 81 -5.07 2.49 -8.17
C LEU A 81 -3.62 2.51 -7.69
N GLY A 82 -3.33 3.24 -6.63
CA GLY A 82 -1.98 3.36 -6.08
C GLY A 82 -1.41 2.00 -5.65
N THR A 83 -2.20 1.20 -4.93
CA THR A 83 -1.75 -0.15 -4.52
C THR A 83 -1.58 -1.09 -5.70
N LEU A 84 -2.41 -0.98 -6.75
CA LEU A 84 -2.23 -1.75 -7.98
C LEU A 84 -0.91 -1.38 -8.67
N LEU A 85 -0.67 -0.08 -8.88
CA LEU A 85 0.54 0.40 -9.55
C LEU A 85 1.81 0.06 -8.77
N VAL A 86 1.78 0.16 -7.45
CA VAL A 86 2.90 -0.26 -6.59
C VAL A 86 3.13 -1.77 -6.72
N GLY A 87 2.06 -2.58 -6.67
CA GLY A 87 2.18 -4.03 -6.83
C GLY A 87 2.76 -4.44 -8.19
N LEU A 88 2.28 -3.82 -9.27
CA LEU A 88 2.81 -4.08 -10.62
C LEU A 88 4.25 -3.60 -10.79
N GLY A 89 4.58 -2.43 -10.22
CA GLY A 89 5.94 -1.89 -10.25
C GLY A 89 6.94 -2.79 -9.52
N LEU A 90 6.56 -3.34 -8.37
CA LEU A 90 7.39 -4.29 -7.63
C LEU A 90 7.59 -5.64 -8.35
N LEU A 91 6.65 -6.04 -9.23
CA LEU A 91 6.78 -7.25 -10.05
C LEU A 91 7.59 -7.02 -11.32
N TYR A 92 7.76 -5.76 -11.74
CA TYR A 92 8.42 -5.46 -13.02
C TYR A 92 9.84 -6.00 -13.08
N ASP A 93 10.67 -5.68 -12.09
CA ASP A 93 12.07 -6.11 -12.07
C ASP A 93 12.23 -7.63 -11.92
N PRO A 94 11.51 -8.34 -11.04
CA PRO A 94 11.55 -9.79 -11.00
C PRO A 94 11.16 -10.48 -12.30
N ILE A 95 10.31 -9.87 -13.12
CA ILE A 95 9.83 -10.47 -14.37
C ILE A 95 10.74 -10.14 -15.55
N PHE A 96 11.17 -8.89 -15.67
CA PHE A 96 11.84 -8.38 -16.88
C PHE A 96 13.32 -8.11 -16.71
N ASN A 97 13.79 -7.85 -15.48
CA ASN A 97 15.17 -7.46 -15.17
C ASN A 97 15.75 -8.35 -14.06
N TRP A 98 15.54 -9.68 -14.19
CA TRP A 98 16.04 -10.61 -13.19
C TRP A 98 17.54 -10.47 -12.96
N ASP A 99 17.94 -10.16 -11.73
CA ASP A 99 19.30 -10.19 -11.25
C ASP A 99 19.36 -11.03 -9.98
N SER A 100 20.38 -11.87 -9.84
CA SER A 100 20.59 -12.71 -8.66
C SER A 100 20.87 -11.92 -7.37
N SER A 101 21.19 -10.63 -7.48
CA SER A 101 21.37 -9.72 -6.34
C SER A 101 20.05 -9.32 -5.67
N PHE A 102 18.92 -9.43 -6.40
CA PHE A 102 17.61 -9.09 -5.83
C PHE A 102 17.13 -10.12 -4.80
N ASN A 103 16.69 -9.62 -3.66
CA ASN A 103 15.94 -10.45 -2.72
C ASN A 103 14.50 -10.62 -3.22
N LEU A 104 14.23 -11.75 -3.88
CA LEU A 104 12.92 -12.05 -4.47
C LEU A 104 11.78 -11.95 -3.46
N LEU A 105 11.99 -12.41 -2.23
CA LEU A 105 10.96 -12.40 -1.20
C LEU A 105 10.60 -10.96 -0.79
N GLU A 106 11.59 -10.06 -0.73
CA GLU A 106 11.41 -8.64 -0.41
C GLU A 106 10.63 -7.86 -1.47
N GLN A 107 10.57 -8.35 -2.69
CA GLN A 107 9.84 -7.70 -3.78
C GLN A 107 8.52 -8.39 -4.09
N VAL A 108 8.51 -9.71 -4.22
CA VAL A 108 7.33 -10.47 -4.65
C VAL A 108 6.26 -10.53 -3.57
N ILE A 109 6.63 -10.71 -2.30
CA ILE A 109 5.63 -10.76 -1.22
C ILE A 109 4.89 -9.42 -1.06
N PRO A 110 5.57 -8.26 -0.95
CA PRO A 110 4.88 -6.98 -0.91
C PRO A 110 4.04 -6.70 -2.17
N ALA A 111 4.53 -7.11 -3.35
CA ALA A 111 3.80 -6.94 -4.59
C ALA A 111 2.45 -7.69 -4.57
N ILE A 112 2.45 -8.96 -4.18
CA ILE A 112 1.24 -9.77 -4.06
C ILE A 112 0.28 -9.16 -3.04
N VAL A 113 0.79 -8.75 -1.89
CA VAL A 113 -0.02 -8.09 -0.83
C VAL A 113 -0.68 -6.83 -1.37
N MET A 114 0.05 -5.97 -2.10
CA MET A 114 -0.50 -4.73 -2.67
C MET A 114 -1.57 -5.01 -3.73
N ILE A 115 -1.39 -6.02 -4.57
CA ILE A 115 -2.39 -6.43 -5.57
C ILE A 115 -3.66 -6.95 -4.88
N ILE A 116 -3.53 -7.76 -3.84
CA ILE A 116 -4.68 -8.25 -3.05
C ILE A 116 -5.43 -7.08 -2.41
N ILE A 117 -4.71 -6.14 -1.80
CA ILE A 117 -5.30 -4.95 -1.18
C ILE A 117 -6.03 -4.10 -2.24
N SER A 118 -5.45 -3.92 -3.42
CA SER A 118 -6.10 -3.23 -4.53
C SER A 118 -7.42 -3.89 -4.91
N PHE A 119 -7.42 -5.20 -5.04
CA PHE A 119 -8.63 -5.97 -5.36
C PHE A 119 -9.71 -5.85 -4.26
N LEU A 120 -9.31 -5.86 -3.00
CA LEU A 120 -10.22 -5.64 -1.87
C LEU A 120 -10.80 -4.22 -1.88
N PHE A 121 -10.02 -3.20 -2.19
CA PHE A 121 -10.53 -1.84 -2.38
C PHE A 121 -11.49 -1.75 -3.55
N TRP A 122 -11.19 -2.40 -4.67
CA TRP A 122 -12.07 -2.43 -5.84
C TRP A 122 -13.44 -3.06 -5.53
N ILE A 123 -13.47 -4.22 -4.83
CA ILE A 123 -14.72 -4.82 -4.36
C ILE A 123 -15.45 -3.88 -3.41
N SER A 124 -14.71 -3.23 -2.50
CA SER A 124 -15.27 -2.29 -1.53
C SER A 124 -15.90 -1.08 -2.19
N LEU A 125 -15.28 -0.52 -3.23
CA LEU A 125 -15.84 0.57 -4.04
C LEU A 125 -17.20 0.20 -4.64
N ARG A 126 -17.33 -1.03 -5.14
CA ARG A 126 -18.59 -1.51 -5.71
C ARG A 126 -19.66 -1.74 -4.65
N LYS A 127 -19.30 -2.34 -3.50
CA LYS A 127 -20.25 -2.70 -2.44
C LYS A 127 -20.69 -1.51 -1.58
N SER A 128 -19.83 -0.50 -1.43
CA SER A 128 -20.05 0.65 -0.54
C SER A 128 -20.36 1.95 -1.30
N LYS A 129 -20.76 1.87 -2.56
CA LYS A 129 -20.98 3.02 -3.44
C LYS A 129 -21.89 4.09 -2.81
N GLU A 130 -23.00 3.68 -2.18
CA GLU A 130 -23.99 4.57 -1.55
C GLU A 130 -23.44 5.44 -0.41
N ILE A 131 -22.36 5.01 0.24
CA ILE A 131 -21.72 5.75 1.34
C ILE A 131 -20.54 6.57 0.85
N LEU A 132 -19.84 6.06 -0.13
CA LEU A 132 -18.63 6.67 -0.65
C LEU A 132 -18.90 7.90 -1.50
N TRP A 133 -20.08 7.95 -2.14
CA TRP A 133 -20.52 9.05 -3.02
C TRP A 133 -21.80 9.70 -2.52
#